data_0f9396c52fa95038c30295195ba95bd1
#
_entry.id   0f9396c52fa95038c30295195ba95bd1
#
_cell.length_a   1.000
_cell.length_b   1.000
_cell.length_c   1.000
_cell.angle_alpha   90.00
_cell.angle_beta   90.00
_cell.angle_gamma   90.00
#
_symmetry.space_group_name_H-M   'P 1'
#
loop_
_entity.id
_entity.type
_entity.pdbx_description
1 polymer ?
#
loop_
_entity_poly.entity_id
_entity_poly.type
_entity_poly.pdbx_seq_one_letter_code
_entity_poly.pdbx_strand_id
1 'polypeptide(L)'
;MLFRSLYNDSEQETAFREAVNDSYYMLSYVDANSNSRIVMVHHQADMYLSWAWMMLILLPLITVILISIVIGRKIKAEQRLIGTLSALGYKKRTLMLHYSLLAILPGLFGGILVTIISLFAAQPYGELTLTDYEPLQATFHLPIGIAILGLLIPTIIYLCAGMLKVRKLLKHDVVELLHNTVGEDTKTHKLLINSNKKVKFKFALRSLIGSPGRTLIIFLGIFLGAMMVSLGFLFTDSVHGVGDAAKKVFGDFKYEYVLNTIETEAPTEGETLTAVNFEDLDGNSFTLLGMDADTELWNLKTTEGDRADLKQGWYISSLFATIFDLSEGDSFTFRSVTTLEEYTVQVAGIIENGFNNYMVSTKEQAAEITDLDPESYNAVISQTELHYDDSIVSSVITSDTLKDQMDAMIGENNAIIYALLVIAAIICISALYIAINLMISENTNNISMLKVLGYDNKKINAMVLNLNQILLIPGIILGIAFSYFALNAYKTSYATVVHAIIPIQFNFVSVLITAGFVCLCYYVSLFFLKKKVHKINMAESLMSNRE
;
A
#
# COMPACT_ATOMS: atom_id res chain seq x y z
N MET A 1 8.38 31.58 -27.45
CA MET A 1 8.36 30.73 -28.65
C MET A 1 8.53 29.28 -28.20
N LEU A 2 7.77 28.36 -28.72
CA LEU A 2 7.79 26.95 -28.29
C LEU A 2 8.56 26.14 -29.31
N PHE A 3 9.70 25.57 -28.92
CA PHE A 3 10.49 24.67 -29.75
C PHE A 3 10.20 23.23 -29.34
N ARG A 4 10.07 22.34 -30.33
CA ARG A 4 9.92 20.89 -30.13
C ARG A 4 10.94 20.16 -30.98
N SER A 5 11.74 19.31 -30.37
CA SER A 5 12.80 18.58 -31.06
C SER A 5 12.88 17.13 -30.58
N LEU A 6 13.46 16.27 -31.43
CA LEU A 6 13.75 14.86 -31.12
C LEU A 6 15.25 14.66 -31.25
N TYR A 7 15.87 14.12 -30.22
CA TYR A 7 17.30 13.79 -30.19
C TYR A 7 17.51 12.29 -30.13
N ASN A 8 18.65 11.85 -30.66
CA ASN A 8 19.06 10.45 -30.58
C ASN A 8 20.13 10.21 -29.50
N ASP A 9 20.79 11.29 -29.05
CA ASP A 9 21.83 11.24 -28.02
C ASP A 9 21.96 12.58 -27.27
N SER A 10 22.69 12.57 -26.16
CA SER A 10 22.90 13.73 -25.30
C SER A 10 23.75 14.84 -25.92
N GLU A 11 24.63 14.51 -26.91
CA GLU A 11 25.44 15.54 -27.59
C GLU A 11 24.57 16.42 -28.50
N GLN A 12 23.57 15.82 -29.17
CA GLN A 12 22.62 16.56 -30.01
C GLN A 12 21.69 17.44 -29.15
N GLU A 13 21.33 16.97 -28.00
CA GLU A 13 20.53 17.72 -27.02
C GLU A 13 21.29 18.96 -26.55
N THR A 14 22.53 18.80 -26.09
CA THR A 14 23.38 19.91 -25.62
C THR A 14 23.61 20.95 -26.73
N ALA A 15 23.94 20.50 -27.94
CA ALA A 15 24.14 21.41 -29.07
C ALA A 15 22.87 22.20 -29.43
N PHE A 16 21.68 21.61 -29.24
CA PHE A 16 20.42 22.31 -29.46
C PHE A 16 20.15 23.33 -28.35
N ARG A 17 20.37 22.99 -27.09
CA ARG A 17 20.21 23.91 -25.96
C ARG A 17 21.10 25.14 -26.14
N GLU A 18 22.37 24.95 -26.49
CA GLU A 18 23.31 26.03 -26.78
C GLU A 18 22.83 26.92 -27.94
N ALA A 19 22.44 26.33 -29.06
CA ALA A 19 21.98 27.08 -30.23
C ALA A 19 20.70 27.88 -30.00
N VAL A 20 19.80 27.39 -29.16
CA VAL A 20 18.59 28.12 -28.78
C VAL A 20 18.91 29.24 -27.78
N ASN A 21 19.78 28.98 -26.82
CA ASN A 21 20.16 29.98 -25.81
C ASN A 21 20.96 31.15 -26.39
N ASP A 22 21.77 30.92 -27.44
CA ASP A 22 22.47 31.95 -28.21
C ASP A 22 21.52 32.95 -28.91
N SER A 23 20.29 32.53 -29.19
CA SER A 23 19.30 33.33 -29.94
C SER A 23 18.16 33.85 -29.10
N TYR A 24 17.82 33.17 -28.02
CA TYR A 24 16.65 33.45 -27.16
C TYR A 24 16.95 33.10 -25.71
N TYR A 25 16.45 33.88 -24.76
CA TYR A 25 16.45 33.48 -23.35
C TYR A 25 15.46 32.33 -23.13
N MET A 26 15.96 31.19 -22.67
CA MET A 26 15.15 29.99 -22.43
C MET A 26 14.65 29.99 -20.98
N LEU A 27 13.35 30.17 -20.77
CA LEU A 27 12.73 30.16 -19.44
C LEU A 27 12.60 28.75 -18.86
N SER A 28 12.33 27.77 -19.69
CA SER A 28 12.24 26.38 -19.25
C SER A 28 12.61 25.42 -20.38
N TYR A 29 13.21 24.32 -20.01
CA TYR A 29 13.44 23.16 -20.86
C TYR A 29 12.81 21.93 -20.20
N VAL A 30 12.05 21.18 -20.98
CA VAL A 30 11.40 19.97 -20.50
C VAL A 30 11.74 18.83 -21.45
N ASP A 31 12.59 17.94 -21.02
CA ASP A 31 12.90 16.72 -21.77
C ASP A 31 11.84 15.64 -21.55
N ALA A 32 11.96 14.49 -22.21
CA ALA A 32 10.99 13.41 -22.05
C ALA A 32 11.00 12.81 -20.63
N ASN A 33 12.13 12.89 -19.93
CA ASN A 33 12.28 12.32 -18.59
C ASN A 33 11.81 13.28 -17.48
N SER A 34 11.83 14.58 -17.77
CA SER A 34 11.32 15.62 -16.87
C SER A 34 9.87 16.03 -17.19
N ASN A 35 9.33 15.58 -18.34
CA ASN A 35 7.94 15.85 -18.70
C ASN A 35 7.00 15.04 -17.83
N SER A 36 6.35 15.70 -16.87
CA SER A 36 5.43 15.06 -15.92
C SER A 36 4.33 14.23 -16.59
N ARG A 37 3.84 14.64 -17.77
CA ARG A 37 2.81 13.91 -18.55
C ARG A 37 3.32 12.56 -19.07
N ILE A 38 4.63 12.45 -19.41
CA ILE A 38 5.26 11.22 -19.87
C ILE A 38 5.70 10.37 -18.71
N VAL A 39 6.40 10.98 -17.77
CA VAL A 39 7.03 10.31 -16.62
C VAL A 39 5.97 9.75 -15.66
N MET A 40 4.88 10.48 -15.44
CA MET A 40 3.82 10.06 -14.54
C MET A 40 3.17 8.74 -14.96
N VAL A 41 3.01 8.48 -16.27
CA VAL A 41 2.47 7.20 -16.77
C VAL A 41 3.40 6.03 -16.40
N HIS A 42 4.71 6.21 -16.60
CA HIS A 42 5.70 5.18 -16.24
C HIS A 42 5.76 4.96 -14.73
N HIS A 43 5.80 6.04 -13.97
CA HIS A 43 5.83 5.95 -12.51
C HIS A 43 4.57 5.34 -11.93
N GLN A 44 3.40 5.64 -12.47
CA GLN A 44 2.15 5.01 -12.06
C GLN A 44 2.17 3.51 -12.34
N ALA A 45 2.70 3.10 -13.49
CA ALA A 45 2.88 1.67 -13.80
C ALA A 45 3.84 0.98 -12.82
N ASP A 46 4.98 1.62 -12.49
CA ASP A 46 5.95 1.10 -11.51
C ASP A 46 5.37 1.04 -10.09
N MET A 47 4.56 2.00 -9.72
CA MET A 47 3.83 2.00 -8.46
C MET A 47 2.87 0.81 -8.37
N TYR A 48 2.03 0.59 -9.39
CA TYR A 48 1.14 -0.58 -9.44
C TYR A 48 1.91 -1.90 -9.44
N LEU A 49 3.04 -1.95 -10.13
CA LEU A 49 3.91 -3.12 -10.15
C LEU A 49 4.49 -3.41 -8.74
N SER A 50 4.92 -2.38 -8.03
CA SER A 50 5.43 -2.50 -6.64
C SER A 50 4.34 -3.01 -5.68
N TRP A 51 3.13 -2.49 -5.79
CA TRP A 51 1.96 -2.99 -5.05
C TRP A 51 1.65 -4.46 -5.40
N ALA A 52 1.71 -4.80 -6.70
CA ALA A 52 1.49 -6.17 -7.15
C ALA A 52 2.53 -7.13 -6.58
N TRP A 53 3.82 -6.76 -6.54
CA TRP A 53 4.88 -7.56 -5.93
C TRP A 53 4.66 -7.75 -4.43
N MET A 54 4.28 -6.71 -3.70
CA MET A 54 3.97 -6.82 -2.27
C MET A 54 2.82 -7.81 -2.04
N MET A 55 1.74 -7.71 -2.80
CA MET A 55 0.60 -8.63 -2.71
C MET A 55 0.95 -10.05 -3.16
N LEU A 56 1.79 -10.21 -4.19
CA LEU A 56 2.25 -11.50 -4.68
C LEU A 56 3.09 -12.26 -3.66
N ILE A 57 3.77 -11.59 -2.75
CA ILE A 57 4.52 -12.22 -1.66
C ILE A 57 3.61 -12.52 -0.48
N LEU A 58 2.80 -11.56 -0.06
CA LEU A 58 2.00 -11.63 1.15
C LEU A 58 0.86 -12.66 1.05
N LEU A 59 0.07 -12.61 -0.02
CA LEU A 59 -1.11 -13.49 -0.19
C LEU A 59 -0.74 -14.98 -0.30
N PRO A 60 0.26 -15.39 -1.12
CA PRO A 60 0.68 -16.79 -1.15
C PRO A 60 1.25 -17.28 0.17
N LEU A 61 1.99 -16.45 0.91
CA LEU A 61 2.51 -16.85 2.23
C LEU A 61 1.38 -17.35 3.14
N ILE A 62 0.27 -16.62 3.17
CA ILE A 62 -0.88 -16.94 4.00
C ILE A 62 -1.61 -18.17 3.50
N THR A 63 -1.86 -18.22 2.20
CA THR A 63 -2.56 -19.35 1.61
C THR A 63 -1.75 -20.64 1.72
N VAL A 64 -0.42 -20.58 1.67
CA VAL A 64 0.48 -21.71 1.97
C VAL A 64 0.30 -22.20 3.41
N ILE A 65 0.20 -21.30 4.37
CA ILE A 65 -0.06 -21.68 5.78
C ILE A 65 -1.42 -22.37 5.88
N LEU A 66 -2.48 -21.80 5.27
CA LEU A 66 -3.82 -22.36 5.28
C LEU A 66 -3.85 -23.77 4.65
N ILE A 67 -3.30 -23.93 3.46
CA ILE A 67 -3.22 -25.20 2.75
C ILE A 67 -2.41 -26.23 3.53
N SER A 68 -1.27 -25.84 4.08
CA SER A 68 -0.42 -26.72 4.89
C SER A 68 -1.16 -27.28 6.10
N ILE A 69 -2.03 -26.47 6.72
CA ILE A 69 -2.82 -26.92 7.87
C ILE A 69 -3.96 -27.85 7.42
N VAL A 70 -4.66 -27.51 6.33
CA VAL A 70 -5.74 -28.35 5.80
C VAL A 70 -5.20 -29.73 5.37
N ILE A 71 -4.10 -29.75 4.61
CA ILE A 71 -3.45 -31.00 4.19
C ILE A 71 -2.93 -31.77 5.41
N GLY A 72 -2.27 -31.13 6.35
CA GLY A 72 -1.77 -31.76 7.55
C GLY A 72 -2.85 -32.50 8.36
N ARG A 73 -4.08 -31.95 8.35
CA ARG A 73 -5.24 -32.59 8.99
C ARG A 73 -5.80 -33.77 8.19
N LYS A 74 -5.93 -33.59 6.88
CA LYS A 74 -6.37 -34.67 6.00
C LYS A 74 -5.45 -35.88 6.17
N ILE A 75 -4.15 -35.65 6.16
CA ILE A 75 -3.15 -36.69 6.38
C ILE A 75 -3.27 -37.29 7.78
N LYS A 76 -3.46 -36.48 8.82
CA LYS A 76 -3.64 -36.98 10.18
C LYS A 76 -4.90 -37.82 10.33
N ALA A 77 -6.00 -37.43 9.69
CA ALA A 77 -7.26 -38.17 9.67
C ALA A 77 -7.12 -39.55 8.95
N GLU A 78 -6.26 -39.61 7.92
CA GLU A 78 -6.01 -40.83 7.13
C GLU A 78 -4.72 -41.55 7.52
N GLN A 79 -4.16 -41.25 8.70
CA GLN A 79 -2.86 -41.76 9.14
C GLN A 79 -2.78 -43.29 9.18
N ARG A 80 -3.84 -43.96 9.68
CA ARG A 80 -3.94 -45.42 9.67
C ARG A 80 -3.93 -46.00 8.23
N LEU A 81 -4.69 -45.39 7.31
CA LEU A 81 -4.72 -45.76 5.90
C LEU A 81 -3.33 -45.64 5.26
N ILE A 82 -2.64 -44.52 5.53
CA ILE A 82 -1.27 -44.29 5.07
C ILE A 82 -0.31 -45.36 5.63
N GLY A 83 -0.44 -45.70 6.92
CA GLY A 83 0.32 -46.76 7.57
C GLY A 83 0.08 -48.10 6.90
N THR A 84 -1.18 -48.51 6.67
CA THR A 84 -1.55 -49.76 5.98
C THR A 84 -1.00 -49.81 4.55
N LEU A 85 -1.14 -48.74 3.76
CA LEU A 85 -0.57 -48.69 2.41
C LEU A 85 0.96 -48.78 2.43
N SER A 86 1.61 -48.15 3.40
CA SER A 86 3.06 -48.25 3.58
C SER A 86 3.50 -49.67 3.96
N ALA A 87 2.72 -50.38 4.81
CA ALA A 87 2.96 -51.77 5.18
C ALA A 87 2.77 -52.72 3.98
N LEU A 88 1.85 -52.43 3.06
CA LEU A 88 1.63 -53.14 1.81
C LEU A 88 2.69 -52.85 0.74
N GLY A 89 3.70 -52.03 1.04
CA GLY A 89 4.84 -51.78 0.15
C GLY A 89 4.67 -50.59 -0.80
N TYR A 90 3.66 -49.74 -0.63
CA TYR A 90 3.56 -48.51 -1.42
C TYR A 90 4.74 -47.60 -1.14
N LYS A 91 5.38 -47.09 -2.22
CA LYS A 91 6.53 -46.20 -2.11
C LYS A 91 6.11 -44.86 -1.48
N LYS A 92 6.90 -44.34 -0.55
CA LYS A 92 6.70 -43.03 0.08
C LYS A 92 6.48 -41.90 -0.96
N ARG A 93 7.15 -41.99 -2.12
CA ARG A 93 7.00 -41.02 -3.21
C ARG A 93 5.60 -41.02 -3.83
N THR A 94 4.99 -42.20 -3.98
CA THR A 94 3.61 -42.32 -4.54
C THR A 94 2.59 -41.73 -3.58
N LEU A 95 2.69 -42.02 -2.29
CA LEU A 95 1.82 -41.44 -1.25
C LEU A 95 2.01 -39.92 -1.17
N MET A 96 3.26 -39.46 -1.22
CA MET A 96 3.57 -38.03 -1.23
C MET A 96 2.92 -37.33 -2.43
N LEU A 97 3.02 -37.87 -3.63
CA LEU A 97 2.43 -37.31 -4.82
C LEU A 97 0.89 -37.26 -4.71
N HIS A 98 0.26 -38.33 -4.26
CA HIS A 98 -1.21 -38.42 -4.11
C HIS A 98 -1.75 -37.30 -3.19
N TYR A 99 -1.18 -37.14 -2.00
CA TYR A 99 -1.64 -36.11 -1.06
C TYR A 99 -1.24 -34.68 -1.50
N SER A 100 -0.14 -34.54 -2.26
CA SER A 100 0.25 -33.23 -2.81
C SER A 100 -0.67 -32.78 -3.94
N LEU A 101 -1.32 -33.69 -4.67
CA LEU A 101 -2.33 -33.36 -5.66
C LEU A 101 -3.52 -32.59 -5.06
N LEU A 102 -3.85 -32.84 -3.77
CA LEU A 102 -4.88 -32.09 -3.06
C LEU A 102 -4.52 -30.58 -2.90
N ALA A 103 -3.21 -30.26 -2.89
CA ALA A 103 -2.74 -28.88 -2.85
C ALA A 103 -2.78 -28.20 -4.23
N ILE A 104 -2.62 -28.97 -5.31
CA ILE A 104 -2.61 -28.44 -6.69
C ILE A 104 -4.00 -27.94 -7.09
N LEU A 105 -5.06 -28.67 -6.72
CA LEU A 105 -6.43 -28.33 -7.14
C LEU A 105 -6.83 -26.90 -6.84
N PRO A 106 -6.69 -26.36 -5.61
CA PRO A 106 -7.01 -24.96 -5.34
C PRO A 106 -6.17 -23.98 -6.15
N GLY A 107 -4.89 -24.29 -6.38
CA GLY A 107 -3.98 -23.48 -7.19
C GLY A 107 -4.41 -23.40 -8.65
N LEU A 108 -4.72 -24.53 -9.25
CA LEU A 108 -5.20 -24.59 -10.63
C LEU A 108 -6.56 -23.90 -10.81
N PHE A 109 -7.55 -24.24 -9.98
CA PHE A 109 -8.87 -23.61 -10.08
C PHE A 109 -8.81 -22.10 -9.81
N GLY A 110 -8.06 -21.67 -8.78
CA GLY A 110 -7.86 -20.27 -8.48
C GLY A 110 -7.13 -19.54 -9.60
N GLY A 111 -6.06 -20.12 -10.14
CA GLY A 111 -5.31 -19.55 -11.26
C GLY A 111 -6.15 -19.40 -12.53
N ILE A 112 -6.94 -20.44 -12.90
CA ILE A 112 -7.85 -20.37 -14.05
C ILE A 112 -8.90 -19.27 -13.83
N LEU A 113 -9.52 -19.24 -12.66
CA LEU A 113 -10.57 -18.27 -12.34
C LEU A 113 -10.04 -16.83 -12.39
N VAL A 114 -8.86 -16.57 -11.80
CA VAL A 114 -8.21 -15.26 -11.85
C VAL A 114 -7.84 -14.89 -13.29
N THR A 115 -7.30 -15.81 -14.08
CA THR A 115 -6.98 -15.55 -15.50
C THR A 115 -8.25 -15.16 -16.28
N ILE A 116 -9.35 -15.84 -16.07
CA ILE A 116 -10.64 -15.50 -16.70
C ILE A 116 -11.10 -14.10 -16.26
N ILE A 117 -11.08 -13.81 -14.96
CA ILE A 117 -11.44 -12.48 -14.44
C ILE A 117 -10.54 -11.40 -15.04
N SER A 118 -9.23 -11.63 -15.11
CA SER A 118 -8.26 -10.66 -15.65
C SER A 118 -8.50 -10.36 -17.13
N LEU A 119 -8.92 -11.33 -17.93
CA LEU A 119 -9.28 -11.10 -19.34
C LEU A 119 -10.44 -10.11 -19.50
N PHE A 120 -11.42 -10.16 -18.60
CA PHE A 120 -12.56 -9.25 -18.64
C PHE A 120 -12.30 -7.92 -17.93
N ALA A 121 -11.40 -7.90 -16.94
CA ALA A 121 -11.11 -6.72 -16.13
C ALA A 121 -10.00 -5.84 -16.72
N ALA A 122 -9.14 -6.37 -17.59
CA ALA A 122 -7.96 -5.64 -18.08
C ALA A 122 -8.33 -4.35 -18.82
N GLN A 123 -9.27 -4.42 -19.76
CA GLN A 123 -9.69 -3.24 -20.55
C GLN A 123 -10.41 -2.19 -19.69
N PRO A 124 -11.48 -2.50 -18.92
CA PRO A 124 -12.14 -1.51 -18.08
C PRO A 124 -11.24 -0.89 -17.02
N TYR A 125 -10.31 -1.67 -16.44
CA TYR A 125 -9.37 -1.16 -15.46
C TYR A 125 -8.32 -0.23 -16.10
N GLY A 126 -7.82 -0.60 -17.30
CA GLY A 126 -6.91 0.23 -18.04
C GLY A 126 -7.54 1.55 -18.51
N GLU A 127 -8.79 1.52 -18.96
CA GLU A 127 -9.54 2.72 -19.31
C GLU A 127 -9.73 3.65 -18.11
N LEU A 128 -10.03 3.08 -16.94
CA LEU A 128 -10.17 3.84 -15.69
C LEU A 128 -8.87 4.55 -15.30
N THR A 129 -7.73 3.88 -15.44
CA THR A 129 -6.41 4.45 -15.10
C THR A 129 -5.89 5.47 -16.10
N LEU A 130 -6.42 5.48 -17.32
CA LEU A 130 -6.06 6.46 -18.35
C LEU A 130 -7.01 7.65 -18.43
N THR A 131 -8.01 7.74 -17.56
CA THR A 131 -9.02 8.82 -17.60
C THR A 131 -8.38 10.20 -17.42
N ASP A 132 -7.28 10.29 -16.68
CA ASP A 132 -6.54 11.54 -16.42
C ASP A 132 -5.56 11.91 -17.51
N TYR A 133 -5.31 11.00 -18.45
CA TYR A 133 -4.43 11.26 -19.57
C TYR A 133 -5.27 11.58 -20.82
N GLU A 134 -4.76 12.47 -21.67
CA GLU A 134 -5.38 12.74 -22.97
C GLU A 134 -5.72 11.42 -23.69
N PRO A 135 -6.88 11.31 -24.38
CA PRO A 135 -7.44 10.05 -24.84
C PRO A 135 -6.49 9.29 -25.74
N LEU A 136 -5.59 8.55 -25.13
CA LEU A 136 -4.82 7.52 -25.79
C LEU A 136 -5.78 6.36 -26.03
N GLN A 137 -6.06 6.05 -27.28
CA GLN A 137 -6.74 4.80 -27.64
C GLN A 137 -5.80 3.63 -27.32
N ALA A 138 -5.71 3.27 -26.05
CA ALA A 138 -4.93 2.15 -25.60
C ALA A 138 -5.80 0.90 -25.52
N THR A 139 -5.32 -0.19 -26.10
CA THR A 139 -5.94 -1.50 -25.96
C THR A 139 -5.20 -2.30 -24.90
N PHE A 140 -5.90 -2.64 -23.84
CA PHE A 140 -5.34 -3.46 -22.76
C PHE A 140 -5.68 -4.93 -23.01
N HIS A 141 -4.66 -5.76 -23.02
CA HIS A 141 -4.81 -7.21 -23.14
C HIS A 141 -3.83 -7.92 -22.22
N LEU A 142 -4.27 -9.06 -21.69
CA LEU A 142 -3.45 -9.87 -20.82
C LEU A 142 -2.39 -10.61 -21.65
N PRO A 143 -1.07 -10.34 -21.48
CA PRO A 143 -0.03 -11.08 -22.15
C PRO A 143 -0.08 -12.56 -21.77
N ILE A 144 -0.02 -13.47 -22.74
CA ILE A 144 -0.08 -14.92 -22.54
C ILE A 144 0.98 -15.39 -21.51
N GLY A 145 2.18 -14.80 -21.54
CA GLY A 145 3.23 -15.09 -20.57
C GLY A 145 2.82 -14.80 -19.13
N ILE A 146 2.16 -13.65 -18.88
CA ILE A 146 1.67 -13.27 -17.54
C ILE A 146 0.52 -14.20 -17.11
N ALA A 147 -0.38 -14.57 -18.01
CA ALA A 147 -1.45 -15.53 -17.75
C ALA A 147 -0.89 -16.90 -17.31
N ILE A 148 0.12 -17.40 -18.01
CA ILE A 148 0.80 -18.66 -17.68
C ILE A 148 1.51 -18.56 -16.32
N LEU A 149 2.22 -17.48 -16.05
CA LEU A 149 2.89 -17.26 -14.77
C LEU A 149 1.89 -17.16 -13.61
N GLY A 150 0.78 -16.45 -13.81
CA GLY A 150 -0.31 -16.34 -12.83
C GLY A 150 -0.97 -17.68 -12.48
N LEU A 151 -0.98 -18.63 -13.41
CA LEU A 151 -1.46 -19.99 -13.20
C LEU A 151 -0.40 -20.89 -12.55
N LEU A 152 0.84 -20.84 -13.03
CA LEU A 152 1.91 -21.76 -12.61
C LEU A 152 2.48 -21.42 -11.25
N ILE A 153 2.73 -20.14 -10.96
CA ILE A 153 3.41 -19.73 -9.70
C ILE A 153 2.63 -20.19 -8.47
N PRO A 154 1.32 -19.87 -8.28
CA PRO A 154 0.56 -20.34 -7.13
C PRO A 154 0.48 -21.87 -7.08
N THR A 155 0.30 -22.53 -8.23
CA THR A 155 0.20 -23.99 -8.31
C THR A 155 1.48 -24.67 -7.84
N ILE A 156 2.65 -24.17 -8.26
CA ILE A 156 3.95 -24.71 -7.85
C ILE A 156 4.19 -24.46 -6.36
N ILE A 157 3.89 -23.26 -5.86
CA ILE A 157 4.02 -22.90 -4.45
C ILE A 157 3.19 -23.85 -3.58
N TYR A 158 1.93 -24.09 -3.96
CA TYR A 158 1.05 -24.99 -3.19
C TYR A 158 1.46 -26.46 -3.28
N LEU A 159 1.95 -26.90 -4.45
CA LEU A 159 2.52 -28.22 -4.62
C LEU A 159 3.72 -28.42 -3.68
N CYS A 160 4.66 -27.46 -3.66
CA CYS A 160 5.83 -27.51 -2.78
C CYS A 160 5.43 -27.53 -1.30
N ALA A 161 4.47 -26.70 -0.89
CA ALA A 161 3.96 -26.67 0.47
C ALA A 161 3.32 -28.02 0.87
N GLY A 162 2.52 -28.60 -0.02
CA GLY A 162 1.93 -29.92 0.14
C GLY A 162 2.98 -31.01 0.29
N MET A 163 3.96 -31.06 -0.62
CA MET A 163 5.06 -32.04 -0.58
C MET A 163 5.86 -31.96 0.72
N LEU A 164 6.21 -30.76 1.17
CA LEU A 164 6.96 -30.56 2.41
C LEU A 164 6.18 -31.08 3.63
N LYS A 165 4.87 -30.85 3.66
CA LYS A 165 4.02 -31.30 4.76
C LYS A 165 3.87 -32.80 4.80
N VAL A 166 3.64 -33.44 3.65
CA VAL A 166 3.53 -34.90 3.53
C VAL A 166 4.86 -35.57 3.85
N ARG A 167 5.97 -35.03 3.31
CA ARG A 167 7.33 -35.56 3.59
C ARG A 167 7.63 -35.56 5.07
N LYS A 168 7.22 -34.56 5.82
CA LYS A 168 7.43 -34.48 7.27
C LYS A 168 6.72 -35.62 8.00
N LEU A 169 5.48 -35.95 7.59
CA LEU A 169 4.73 -37.05 8.21
C LEU A 169 5.31 -38.44 7.84
N LEU A 170 5.65 -38.65 6.56
CA LEU A 170 6.18 -39.92 6.07
C LEU A 170 7.61 -40.24 6.57
N LYS A 171 8.22 -39.39 7.38
CA LYS A 171 9.46 -39.67 8.11
C LYS A 171 9.24 -40.55 9.33
N HIS A 172 8.01 -40.62 9.86
CA HIS A 172 7.68 -41.48 10.99
C HIS A 172 7.61 -42.97 10.57
N ASP A 173 7.81 -43.84 11.53
CA ASP A 173 7.78 -45.28 11.29
C ASP A 173 6.36 -45.75 11.01
N VAL A 174 6.27 -46.83 10.21
CA VAL A 174 4.96 -47.42 9.81
C VAL A 174 4.15 -47.86 11.03
N VAL A 175 4.82 -48.33 12.08
CA VAL A 175 4.20 -48.76 13.35
C VAL A 175 3.57 -47.56 14.06
N GLU A 176 4.25 -46.42 14.13
CA GLU A 176 3.72 -45.20 14.72
C GLU A 176 2.52 -44.68 13.96
N LEU A 177 2.53 -44.79 12.61
CA LEU A 177 1.42 -44.43 11.75
C LEU A 177 0.19 -45.31 11.97
N LEU A 178 0.39 -46.63 12.14
CA LEU A 178 -0.71 -47.57 12.39
C LEU A 178 -1.35 -47.37 13.76
N HIS A 179 -0.55 -47.11 14.80
CA HIS A 179 -1.05 -46.87 16.15
C HIS A 179 -1.57 -45.47 16.40
N ASN A 180 -1.57 -44.60 15.39
CA ASN A 180 -2.07 -43.21 15.47
C ASN A 180 -1.40 -42.36 16.54
N THR A 181 -0.16 -42.70 16.90
CA THR A 181 0.61 -42.05 17.98
C THR A 181 1.38 -40.79 17.50
N VAL A 182 1.49 -40.62 16.18
CA VAL A 182 2.19 -39.46 15.61
C VAL A 182 1.45 -38.17 15.95
N GLY A 183 2.08 -37.34 16.75
CA GLY A 183 1.55 -36.02 17.15
C GLY A 183 0.74 -36.02 18.45
N GLU A 184 0.80 -37.10 19.24
CA GLU A 184 0.34 -37.11 20.62
C GLU A 184 1.34 -36.51 21.62
N ASP A 185 2.47 -35.96 21.18
CA ASP A 185 3.29 -35.08 22.02
C ASP A 185 2.45 -33.90 22.53
N THR A 186 1.51 -34.21 23.42
CA THR A 186 0.95 -33.27 24.35
C THR A 186 2.06 -32.87 25.32
N LYS A 187 2.97 -32.01 24.86
CA LYS A 187 3.70 -31.13 25.76
C LYS A 187 2.63 -30.32 26.44
N THR A 188 2.09 -30.87 27.53
CA THR A 188 1.31 -30.12 28.50
C THR A 188 2.23 -28.99 28.98
N HIS A 189 2.26 -27.88 28.27
CA HIS A 189 2.82 -26.68 28.83
C HIS A 189 2.01 -26.38 30.08
N LYS A 190 2.55 -26.79 31.23
CA LYS A 190 2.09 -26.32 32.54
C LYS A 190 2.33 -24.82 32.57
N LEU A 191 1.42 -24.07 31.96
CA LEU A 191 1.35 -22.65 32.20
C LEU A 191 0.91 -22.45 33.64
N LEU A 192 1.87 -22.22 34.52
CA LEU A 192 1.69 -21.74 35.88
C LEU A 192 1.18 -20.30 35.81
N ILE A 193 -0.06 -20.12 35.32
CA ILE A 193 -0.73 -18.84 35.39
C ILE A 193 -1.32 -18.77 36.80
N ASN A 194 -0.50 -18.35 37.72
CA ASN A 194 -0.90 -18.03 39.08
C ASN A 194 -1.59 -16.65 39.07
N SER A 195 -2.88 -16.62 38.79
CA SER A 195 -3.65 -15.38 38.76
C SER A 195 -5.09 -15.65 39.16
N ASN A 196 -5.61 -14.78 40.00
CA ASN A 196 -7.03 -14.68 40.42
C ASN A 196 -7.98 -14.27 39.29
N LYS A 197 -7.53 -14.29 38.01
CA LYS A 197 -8.34 -13.95 36.84
C LYS A 197 -9.39 -15.03 36.56
N LYS A 198 -10.55 -14.60 36.08
CA LYS A 198 -11.74 -15.44 35.79
C LYS A 198 -11.39 -16.71 35.02
N VAL A 199 -11.91 -17.85 35.46
CA VAL A 199 -11.70 -19.20 34.90
C VAL A 199 -11.83 -19.24 33.36
N LYS A 200 -12.76 -18.47 32.82
CA LYS A 200 -12.99 -18.35 31.37
C LYS A 200 -11.77 -17.86 30.60
N PHE A 201 -11.02 -16.89 31.13
CA PHE A 201 -9.84 -16.33 30.47
C PHE A 201 -8.66 -17.33 30.48
N LYS A 202 -8.46 -18.02 31.61
CA LYS A 202 -7.45 -19.09 31.72
C LYS A 202 -7.71 -20.23 30.74
N PHE A 203 -8.96 -20.64 30.58
CA PHE A 203 -9.37 -21.68 29.66
C PHE A 203 -9.15 -21.22 28.18
N ALA A 204 -9.50 -19.98 27.86
CA ALA A 204 -9.27 -19.41 26.55
C ALA A 204 -7.77 -19.39 26.18
N LEU A 205 -6.93 -18.86 27.07
CA LEU A 205 -5.50 -18.77 26.83
C LEU A 205 -4.85 -20.16 26.70
N ARG A 206 -5.25 -21.13 27.53
CA ARG A 206 -4.82 -22.52 27.42
C ARG A 206 -5.23 -23.17 26.11
N SER A 207 -6.46 -22.89 25.62
CA SER A 207 -6.96 -23.40 24.34
C SER A 207 -6.21 -22.81 23.15
N LEU A 208 -5.86 -21.52 23.22
CA LEU A 208 -5.08 -20.82 22.17
C LEU A 208 -3.66 -21.36 22.08
N ILE A 209 -2.99 -21.55 23.22
CA ILE A 209 -1.62 -22.07 23.27
C ILE A 209 -1.56 -23.56 22.94
N GLY A 210 -2.60 -24.32 23.30
CA GLY A 210 -2.69 -25.76 23.01
C GLY A 210 -2.85 -26.10 21.54
N SER A 211 -3.25 -25.12 20.70
CA SER A 211 -3.41 -25.32 19.25
C SER A 211 -2.81 -24.15 18.47
N PRO A 212 -1.47 -24.00 18.44
CA PRO A 212 -0.81 -22.83 17.89
C PRO A 212 -1.09 -22.61 16.40
N GLY A 213 -1.19 -23.68 15.61
CA GLY A 213 -1.51 -23.57 14.18
C GLY A 213 -2.90 -22.97 13.91
N ARG A 214 -3.90 -23.37 14.70
CA ARG A 214 -5.26 -22.80 14.61
C ARG A 214 -5.27 -21.33 15.04
N THR A 215 -4.64 -21.03 16.17
CA THR A 215 -4.54 -19.67 16.70
C THR A 215 -3.86 -18.74 15.69
N LEU A 216 -2.81 -19.22 15.03
CA LEU A 216 -2.10 -18.49 13.98
C LEU A 216 -3.00 -18.18 12.78
N ILE A 217 -3.83 -19.15 12.32
CA ILE A 217 -4.75 -18.90 11.19
C ILE A 217 -5.77 -17.83 11.55
N ILE A 218 -6.38 -17.91 12.73
CA ILE A 218 -7.38 -16.94 13.19
C ILE A 218 -6.73 -15.56 13.27
N PHE A 219 -5.56 -15.50 13.90
CA PHE A 219 -4.82 -14.27 14.05
C PHE A 219 -4.44 -13.66 12.68
N LEU A 220 -3.87 -14.46 11.76
CA LEU A 220 -3.50 -14.01 10.43
C LEU A 220 -4.73 -13.57 9.61
N GLY A 221 -5.84 -14.27 9.70
CA GLY A 221 -7.07 -13.86 9.01
C GLY A 221 -7.58 -12.49 9.49
N ILE A 222 -7.57 -12.25 10.81
CA ILE A 222 -7.95 -10.97 11.41
C ILE A 222 -6.95 -9.88 11.06
N PHE A 223 -5.66 -10.16 11.24
CA PHE A 223 -4.56 -9.24 10.96
C PHE A 223 -4.59 -8.73 9.52
N LEU A 224 -4.72 -9.64 8.57
CA LEU A 224 -4.72 -9.29 7.16
C LEU A 224 -5.99 -8.58 6.72
N GLY A 225 -7.15 -9.05 7.21
CA GLY A 225 -8.39 -8.34 6.98
C GLY A 225 -8.30 -6.90 7.49
N ALA A 226 -7.79 -6.70 8.71
CA ALA A 226 -7.58 -5.38 9.27
C ALA A 226 -6.55 -4.56 8.49
N MET A 227 -5.43 -5.17 8.12
CA MET A 227 -4.37 -4.51 7.34
C MET A 227 -4.87 -4.02 5.98
N MET A 228 -5.56 -4.88 5.21
CA MET A 228 -6.03 -4.51 3.88
C MET A 228 -7.09 -3.41 3.91
N VAL A 229 -8.05 -3.53 4.83
CA VAL A 229 -9.09 -2.49 5.00
C VAL A 229 -8.47 -1.18 5.49
N SER A 230 -7.56 -1.27 6.46
CA SER A 230 -6.87 -0.10 7.00
C SER A 230 -5.97 0.58 5.98
N LEU A 231 -5.27 -0.17 5.10
CA LEU A 231 -4.49 0.41 4.00
C LEU A 231 -5.36 1.24 3.07
N GLY A 232 -6.52 0.73 2.66
CA GLY A 232 -7.44 1.47 1.80
C GLY A 232 -7.91 2.78 2.44
N PHE A 233 -8.39 2.72 3.67
CA PHE A 233 -8.85 3.93 4.37
C PHE A 233 -7.72 4.90 4.72
N LEU A 234 -6.57 4.38 5.15
CA LEU A 234 -5.40 5.20 5.47
C LEU A 234 -4.91 5.99 4.24
N PHE A 235 -4.90 5.34 3.07
CA PHE A 235 -4.57 6.02 1.82
C PHE A 235 -5.58 7.14 1.52
N THR A 236 -6.88 6.86 1.61
CA THR A 236 -7.93 7.88 1.41
C THR A 236 -7.83 9.03 2.41
N ASP A 237 -7.69 8.73 3.70
CA ASP A 237 -7.54 9.76 4.73
C ASP A 237 -6.31 10.64 4.47
N SER A 238 -5.23 10.01 4.00
CA SER A 238 -3.98 10.72 3.66
C SER A 238 -4.14 11.62 2.43
N VAL A 239 -4.84 11.17 1.40
CA VAL A 239 -5.13 12.01 0.20
C VAL A 239 -6.06 13.18 0.55
N HIS A 240 -7.07 12.97 1.40
CA HIS A 240 -7.87 14.09 1.93
C HIS A 240 -7.01 15.08 2.75
N GLY A 241 -6.05 14.57 3.52
CA GLY A 241 -5.08 15.39 4.24
C GLY A 241 -4.21 16.26 3.33
N VAL A 242 -3.95 15.82 2.10
CA VAL A 242 -3.26 16.59 1.06
C VAL A 242 -4.00 17.87 0.74
N GLY A 243 -5.32 17.80 0.50
CA GLY A 243 -6.13 19.00 0.20
C GLY A 243 -6.13 20.04 1.33
N ASP A 244 -6.13 19.58 2.58
CA ASP A 244 -6.07 20.49 3.74
C ASP A 244 -4.65 21.04 3.96
N ALA A 245 -3.62 20.27 3.66
CA ALA A 245 -2.23 20.72 3.71
C ALA A 245 -1.93 21.70 2.55
N ALA A 246 -2.42 21.43 1.34
CA ALA A 246 -2.28 22.34 0.21
C ALA A 246 -2.84 23.74 0.51
N LYS A 247 -4.04 23.82 1.09
CA LYS A 247 -4.63 25.11 1.50
C LYS A 247 -3.76 25.89 2.49
N LYS A 248 -3.03 25.18 3.38
CA LYS A 248 -2.10 25.83 4.33
C LYS A 248 -0.83 26.30 3.65
N VAL A 249 -0.38 25.58 2.63
CA VAL A 249 0.84 25.84 1.88
C VAL A 249 0.69 27.02 0.94
N PHE A 250 -0.45 27.10 0.24
CA PHE A 250 -0.72 28.21 -0.68
C PHE A 250 -0.89 29.57 0.03
N GLY A 251 -0.88 29.61 1.36
CA GLY A 251 -1.00 30.87 2.10
C GLY A 251 -2.33 31.57 1.86
N ASP A 252 -2.28 32.90 1.76
CA ASP A 252 -3.48 33.73 1.66
C ASP A 252 -3.84 34.14 0.21
N PHE A 253 -3.10 33.66 -0.82
CA PHE A 253 -3.45 33.94 -2.21
C PHE A 253 -4.50 32.96 -2.76
N LYS A 254 -5.30 33.43 -3.73
CA LYS A 254 -6.33 32.65 -4.40
C LYS A 254 -5.97 32.30 -5.84
N TYR A 255 -5.15 33.12 -6.46
CA TYR A 255 -4.77 33.04 -7.86
C TYR A 255 -3.25 33.07 -7.98
N GLU A 256 -2.69 32.16 -8.76
CA GLU A 256 -1.31 32.17 -9.20
C GLU A 256 -1.31 32.21 -10.72
N TYR A 257 -0.77 33.27 -11.29
CA TYR A 257 -0.62 33.49 -12.72
C TYR A 257 0.82 33.17 -13.11
N VAL A 258 1.00 32.20 -13.98
CA VAL A 258 2.30 31.89 -14.59
C VAL A 258 2.32 32.51 -15.98
N LEU A 259 3.31 33.35 -16.25
CA LEU A 259 3.42 34.09 -17.49
C LEU A 259 4.37 33.40 -18.48
N ASN A 260 4.10 33.57 -19.77
CA ASN A 260 4.97 33.10 -20.86
C ASN A 260 6.16 34.04 -21.14
N THR A 261 6.13 35.23 -20.53
CA THR A 261 7.08 36.31 -20.75
C THR A 261 7.68 36.75 -19.42
N ILE A 262 8.84 37.34 -19.50
CA ILE A 262 9.45 38.05 -18.36
C ILE A 262 8.98 39.48 -18.42
N GLU A 263 8.35 39.95 -17.36
CA GLU A 263 7.85 41.29 -17.21
C GLU A 263 8.71 42.06 -16.17
N THR A 264 8.76 43.37 -16.33
CA THR A 264 9.48 44.29 -15.42
C THR A 264 8.60 45.35 -14.83
N GLU A 265 7.40 45.59 -15.42
CA GLU A 265 6.44 46.52 -14.89
C GLU A 265 5.59 45.88 -13.80
N ALA A 266 5.75 46.31 -12.56
CA ALA A 266 5.03 45.74 -11.42
C ALA A 266 3.50 45.83 -11.64
N PRO A 267 2.74 44.74 -11.36
CA PRO A 267 1.31 44.73 -11.44
C PRO A 267 0.70 45.70 -10.42
N THR A 268 -0.50 46.17 -10.68
CA THR A 268 -1.22 47.10 -9.78
C THR A 268 -1.64 46.46 -8.47
N GLU A 269 -1.81 45.11 -8.45
CA GLU A 269 -2.17 44.31 -7.29
C GLU A 269 -1.44 42.96 -7.37
N GLY A 270 -1.17 42.37 -6.22
CA GLY A 270 -0.48 41.06 -6.09
C GLY A 270 1.02 41.19 -5.82
N GLU A 271 1.65 40.07 -5.59
CA GLU A 271 3.09 39.94 -5.37
C GLU A 271 3.74 39.21 -6.54
N THR A 272 4.90 39.70 -6.95
CA THR A 272 5.62 39.17 -8.11
C THR A 272 6.67 38.16 -7.70
N LEU A 273 6.83 37.11 -8.52
CA LEU A 273 7.76 36.04 -8.33
C LEU A 273 8.60 35.83 -9.59
N THR A 274 9.87 35.48 -9.42
CA THR A 274 10.71 34.97 -10.51
C THR A 274 10.81 33.48 -10.34
N ALA A 275 10.34 32.72 -11.32
CA ALA A 275 10.33 31.25 -11.29
C ALA A 275 11.13 30.70 -12.48
N VAL A 276 12.27 30.06 -12.23
CA VAL A 276 13.13 29.48 -13.26
C VAL A 276 13.42 28.03 -12.93
N ASN A 277 13.35 27.17 -13.95
CA ASN A 277 13.64 25.76 -13.77
C ASN A 277 15.13 25.49 -13.84
N PHE A 278 15.60 24.67 -12.90
CA PHE A 278 16.94 24.12 -12.80
C PHE A 278 16.88 22.61 -12.72
N GLU A 279 18.01 21.96 -12.86
CA GLU A 279 18.14 20.51 -12.71
C GLU A 279 19.33 20.17 -11.79
N ASP A 280 19.23 19.04 -11.05
CA ASP A 280 20.39 18.49 -10.36
C ASP A 280 21.38 17.87 -11.36
N LEU A 281 22.48 17.31 -10.88
CA LEU A 281 23.48 16.67 -11.74
C LEU A 281 22.99 15.38 -12.39
N ASP A 282 21.91 14.78 -11.87
CA ASP A 282 21.28 13.59 -12.40
C ASP A 282 20.11 13.90 -13.38
N GLY A 283 19.78 15.18 -13.57
CA GLY A 283 18.75 15.66 -14.48
C GLY A 283 17.34 15.76 -13.86
N ASN A 284 17.21 15.71 -12.52
CA ASN A 284 15.94 15.92 -11.85
C ASN A 284 15.62 17.42 -11.77
N SER A 285 14.50 17.83 -12.35
CA SER A 285 14.10 19.24 -12.42
C SER A 285 13.48 19.74 -11.12
N PHE A 286 13.73 21.01 -10.83
CA PHE A 286 13.10 21.76 -9.74
C PHE A 286 12.94 23.24 -10.13
N THR A 287 12.15 23.98 -9.37
CA THR A 287 11.93 25.41 -9.61
C THR A 287 12.73 26.24 -8.60
N LEU A 288 13.54 27.17 -9.09
CA LEU A 288 14.15 28.20 -8.28
C LEU A 288 13.21 29.41 -8.26
N LEU A 289 12.85 29.85 -7.05
CA LEU A 289 11.96 30.98 -6.83
C LEU A 289 12.73 32.16 -6.24
N GLY A 290 12.60 33.33 -6.88
CA GLY A 290 12.95 34.61 -6.31
C GLY A 290 11.72 35.39 -5.88
N MET A 291 11.64 35.83 -4.64
CA MET A 291 10.52 36.59 -4.13
C MET A 291 10.95 37.71 -3.17
N ASP A 292 10.03 38.64 -2.92
CA ASP A 292 10.30 39.69 -1.96
C ASP A 292 10.42 39.13 -0.54
N ALA A 293 11.43 39.54 0.21
CA ALA A 293 11.66 39.04 1.56
C ALA A 293 10.48 39.29 2.52
N ASP A 294 9.68 40.31 2.23
CA ASP A 294 8.54 40.72 3.04
C ASP A 294 7.20 40.18 2.51
N THR A 295 7.22 39.18 1.59
CA THR A 295 5.99 38.57 1.03
C THR A 295 5.01 38.17 2.14
N GLU A 296 3.74 38.56 2.01
CA GLU A 296 2.68 38.21 2.96
C GLU A 296 1.74 37.13 2.41
N LEU A 297 1.64 37.03 1.09
CA LEU A 297 0.71 36.11 0.42
C LEU A 297 1.22 34.68 0.41
N TRP A 298 2.54 34.46 0.34
CA TRP A 298 3.13 33.12 0.36
C TRP A 298 3.46 32.66 1.78
N ASN A 299 3.07 31.44 2.12
CA ASN A 299 3.36 30.90 3.44
C ASN A 299 4.79 30.35 3.52
N LEU A 300 5.68 31.13 4.11
CA LEU A 300 7.10 30.78 4.33
C LEU A 300 7.33 30.14 5.71
N LYS A 301 6.41 29.35 6.22
CA LYS A 301 6.55 28.67 7.51
C LYS A 301 7.55 27.52 7.39
N THR A 302 8.55 27.51 8.26
CA THR A 302 9.52 26.41 8.34
C THR A 302 8.93 25.19 9.05
N THR A 303 9.57 24.03 8.89
CA THR A 303 9.20 22.80 9.60
C THR A 303 9.30 22.92 11.13
N GLU A 304 10.05 23.89 11.64
CA GLU A 304 10.16 24.22 13.07
C GLU A 304 9.04 25.13 13.56
N GLY A 305 8.27 25.70 12.64
CA GLY A 305 7.11 26.53 12.93
C GLY A 305 7.35 28.03 12.85
N ASP A 306 8.59 28.47 12.66
CA ASP A 306 8.97 29.87 12.49
C ASP A 306 8.82 30.30 11.02
N ARG A 307 8.74 31.61 10.77
CA ARG A 307 8.78 32.15 9.41
C ARG A 307 10.21 32.18 8.89
N ALA A 308 10.43 31.67 7.67
CA ALA A 308 11.71 31.74 7.00
C ALA A 308 12.13 33.20 6.73
N ASP A 309 13.36 33.55 7.05
CA ASP A 309 13.97 34.83 6.71
C ASP A 309 14.82 34.64 5.44
N LEU A 310 14.26 34.95 4.29
CA LEU A 310 14.91 34.75 2.99
C LEU A 310 16.24 35.50 2.84
N LYS A 311 16.51 36.51 3.67
CA LYS A 311 17.78 37.24 3.68
C LYS A 311 18.95 36.41 4.23
N GLN A 312 18.65 35.32 4.95
CA GLN A 312 19.67 34.45 5.52
C GLN A 312 20.25 33.44 4.51
N GLY A 313 19.60 33.24 3.37
CA GLY A 313 20.08 32.33 2.34
C GLY A 313 18.95 31.56 1.63
N TRP A 314 19.30 30.37 1.14
CA TRP A 314 18.42 29.53 0.34
C TRP A 314 17.62 28.58 1.20
N TYR A 315 16.31 28.68 1.09
CA TYR A 315 15.37 27.75 1.72
C TYR A 315 14.85 26.75 0.68
N ILE A 316 14.60 25.52 1.11
CA ILE A 316 14.07 24.47 0.26
C ILE A 316 12.71 23.99 0.77
N SER A 317 11.83 23.54 -0.11
CA SER A 317 10.57 22.92 0.31
C SER A 317 10.83 21.56 0.98
N SER A 318 9.93 21.10 1.85
CA SER A 318 10.05 19.79 2.47
C SER A 318 9.96 18.65 1.45
N LEU A 319 9.27 18.88 0.31
CA LEU A 319 9.29 17.96 -0.83
C LEU A 319 10.70 17.87 -1.44
N PHE A 320 11.31 19.02 -1.72
CA PHE A 320 12.68 19.10 -2.23
C PHE A 320 13.66 18.38 -1.29
N ALA A 321 13.61 18.68 0.01
CA ALA A 321 14.42 18.01 1.02
C ALA A 321 14.26 16.49 1.03
N THR A 322 13.03 16.00 0.77
CA THR A 322 12.73 14.55 0.71
C THR A 322 13.23 13.91 -0.57
N ILE A 323 13.13 14.59 -1.73
CA ILE A 323 13.54 14.05 -3.03
C ILE A 323 15.05 13.95 -3.11
N PHE A 324 15.76 14.99 -2.67
CA PHE A 324 17.22 15.11 -2.78
C PHE A 324 17.98 14.68 -1.51
N ASP A 325 17.28 14.17 -0.48
CA ASP A 325 17.82 13.70 0.81
C ASP A 325 18.71 14.75 1.50
N LEU A 326 18.18 15.99 1.61
CA LEU A 326 18.88 17.14 2.15
C LEU A 326 18.33 17.57 3.51
N SER A 327 19.23 18.10 4.32
CA SER A 327 18.97 18.71 5.63
C SER A 327 19.47 20.15 5.69
N GLU A 328 19.02 20.90 6.70
CA GLU A 328 19.54 22.23 6.97
C GLU A 328 21.06 22.20 7.18
N GLY A 329 21.76 23.13 6.53
CA GLY A 329 23.21 23.25 6.53
C GLY A 329 23.93 22.45 5.44
N ASP A 330 23.23 21.57 4.72
CA ASP A 330 23.82 20.81 3.62
C ASP A 330 24.10 21.71 2.41
N SER A 331 25.07 21.31 1.60
CA SER A 331 25.37 21.97 0.32
C SER A 331 24.72 21.22 -0.82
N PHE A 332 24.05 21.93 -1.70
CA PHE A 332 23.39 21.37 -2.88
C PHE A 332 24.00 21.97 -4.15
N THR A 333 24.44 21.09 -5.07
CA THR A 333 24.98 21.47 -6.37
C THR A 333 23.97 21.14 -7.47
N PHE A 334 23.70 22.10 -8.33
CA PHE A 334 22.74 22.01 -9.41
C PHE A 334 23.23 22.80 -10.62
N ARG A 335 22.59 22.65 -11.76
CA ARG A 335 22.94 23.36 -12.98
C ARG A 335 21.75 24.02 -13.63
N SER A 336 22.05 25.09 -14.35
CA SER A 336 21.07 25.77 -15.21
C SER A 336 20.66 24.85 -16.35
N VAL A 337 19.34 24.70 -16.60
CA VAL A 337 18.84 23.96 -17.76
C VAL A 337 19.16 24.64 -19.09
N THR A 338 19.56 25.92 -19.06
CA THR A 338 19.84 26.74 -20.24
C THR A 338 21.33 26.84 -20.53
N THR A 339 22.13 27.27 -19.56
CA THR A 339 23.59 27.53 -19.72
C THR A 339 24.43 26.32 -19.36
N LEU A 340 23.87 25.33 -18.66
CA LEU A 340 24.56 24.17 -18.09
C LEU A 340 25.65 24.56 -17.06
N GLU A 341 25.68 25.81 -16.61
CA GLU A 341 26.56 26.27 -15.54
C GLU A 341 26.13 25.68 -14.22
N GLU A 342 27.13 25.26 -13.43
CA GLU A 342 26.91 24.65 -12.11
C GLU A 342 26.96 25.69 -11.00
N TYR A 343 26.04 25.59 -10.08
CA TYR A 343 25.91 26.42 -8.90
C TYR A 343 25.89 25.55 -7.66
N THR A 344 26.50 26.04 -6.58
CA THR A 344 26.45 25.37 -5.28
C THR A 344 25.94 26.34 -4.23
N VAL A 345 24.90 25.96 -3.51
CA VAL A 345 24.32 26.77 -2.44
C VAL A 345 24.23 25.97 -1.15
N GLN A 346 24.17 26.67 -0.02
CA GLN A 346 23.94 26.06 1.27
C GLN A 346 22.47 26.23 1.66
N VAL A 347 21.86 25.16 2.16
CA VAL A 347 20.48 25.14 2.63
C VAL A 347 20.39 25.87 3.97
N ALA A 348 19.70 27.00 4.01
CA ALA A 348 19.49 27.80 5.21
C ALA A 348 18.35 27.26 6.10
N GLY A 349 17.41 26.51 5.52
CA GLY A 349 16.32 25.89 6.25
C GLY A 349 15.30 25.24 5.33
N ILE A 350 14.30 24.58 5.93
CA ILE A 350 13.27 23.81 5.19
C ILE A 350 11.90 24.42 5.46
N ILE A 351 11.20 24.79 4.39
CA ILE A 351 9.82 25.30 4.43
C ILE A 351 8.84 24.13 4.40
N GLU A 352 7.81 24.21 5.24
CA GLU A 352 6.73 23.20 5.30
C GLU A 352 5.85 23.26 4.03
N ASN A 353 6.38 22.74 2.92
CA ASN A 353 5.68 22.60 1.66
C ASN A 353 5.96 21.22 1.04
N GLY A 354 4.97 20.34 1.08
CA GLY A 354 5.06 18.97 0.57
C GLY A 354 4.55 18.80 -0.87
N PHE A 355 4.25 19.89 -1.60
CA PHE A 355 3.58 19.80 -2.91
C PHE A 355 4.39 20.36 -4.06
N ASN A 356 5.23 21.34 -3.79
CA ASN A 356 6.00 22.01 -4.82
C ASN A 356 7.49 21.73 -4.59
N ASN A 357 8.16 21.26 -5.63
CA ASN A 357 9.60 20.99 -5.63
C ASN A 357 10.34 22.29 -5.97
N TYR A 358 10.60 23.11 -4.95
CA TYR A 358 11.25 24.39 -5.16
C TYR A 358 12.33 24.69 -4.13
N MET A 359 13.25 25.56 -4.56
CA MET A 359 14.21 26.29 -3.74
C MET A 359 13.90 27.78 -3.85
N VAL A 360 13.95 28.51 -2.75
CA VAL A 360 13.55 29.91 -2.69
C VAL A 360 14.53 30.78 -1.95
N SER A 361 14.72 31.99 -2.45
CA SER A 361 15.46 33.07 -1.78
C SER A 361 14.91 34.44 -2.18
N THR A 362 15.63 35.51 -1.87
CA THR A 362 15.24 36.85 -2.33
C THR A 362 15.43 36.99 -3.84
N LYS A 363 14.73 37.96 -4.47
CA LYS A 363 14.90 38.26 -5.88
C LYS A 363 16.33 38.61 -6.26
N GLU A 364 17.04 39.34 -5.38
CA GLU A 364 18.42 39.70 -5.61
C GLU A 364 19.36 38.48 -5.65
N GLN A 365 19.18 37.53 -4.72
CA GLN A 365 19.95 36.29 -4.71
C GLN A 365 19.59 35.37 -5.88
N ALA A 366 18.32 35.33 -6.26
CA ALA A 366 17.87 34.60 -7.43
C ALA A 366 18.45 35.20 -8.73
N ALA A 367 18.51 36.51 -8.83
CA ALA A 367 19.08 37.25 -9.97
C ALA A 367 20.56 36.92 -10.22
N GLU A 368 21.35 36.71 -9.16
CA GLU A 368 22.77 36.30 -9.27
C GLU A 368 22.95 34.94 -9.96
N ILE A 369 21.96 34.03 -9.82
CA ILE A 369 22.02 32.70 -10.43
C ILE A 369 21.32 32.65 -11.80
N THR A 370 20.22 33.41 -11.95
CA THR A 370 19.41 33.38 -13.17
C THR A 370 19.87 34.35 -14.25
N ASP A 371 20.79 35.28 -13.93
CA ASP A 371 21.23 36.37 -14.81
C ASP A 371 20.07 37.27 -15.28
N LEU A 372 19.01 37.38 -14.45
CA LEU A 372 17.84 38.23 -14.70
C LEU A 372 17.96 39.50 -13.87
N ASP A 373 17.25 40.56 -14.30
CA ASP A 373 17.11 41.76 -13.47
C ASP A 373 16.30 41.43 -12.21
N PRO A 374 16.69 41.85 -11.00
CA PRO A 374 15.92 41.62 -9.78
C PRO A 374 14.47 42.09 -9.81
N GLU A 375 14.17 43.11 -10.63
CA GLU A 375 12.78 43.61 -10.83
C GLU A 375 11.98 42.74 -11.80
N SER A 376 12.62 41.76 -12.48
CA SER A 376 11.95 40.88 -13.43
C SER A 376 11.10 39.83 -12.73
N TYR A 377 9.94 39.53 -13.31
CA TYR A 377 9.08 38.46 -12.83
C TYR A 377 8.38 37.73 -13.98
N ASN A 378 7.99 36.50 -13.75
CA ASN A 378 7.21 35.67 -14.66
C ASN A 378 6.08 34.91 -13.95
N ALA A 379 5.83 35.22 -12.69
CA ALA A 379 4.66 34.73 -11.97
C ALA A 379 4.13 35.81 -11.03
N VAL A 380 2.80 35.79 -10.80
CA VAL A 380 2.13 36.74 -9.91
C VAL A 380 1.14 35.98 -9.05
N ILE A 381 1.17 36.20 -7.75
CA ILE A 381 0.19 35.69 -6.80
C ILE A 381 -0.72 36.81 -6.32
N SER A 382 -2.03 36.54 -6.22
CA SER A 382 -3.01 37.54 -5.83
C SER A 382 -4.18 36.96 -5.05
N GLN A 383 -4.82 37.79 -4.22
CA GLN A 383 -6.11 37.48 -3.57
C GLN A 383 -7.29 37.75 -4.47
N THR A 384 -7.12 38.63 -5.44
CA THR A 384 -8.13 39.07 -6.38
C THR A 384 -7.84 38.55 -7.78
N GLU A 385 -8.86 38.38 -8.59
CA GLU A 385 -8.71 38.00 -9.99
C GLU A 385 -8.09 39.16 -10.78
N LEU A 386 -6.95 38.88 -11.41
CA LEU A 386 -6.24 39.85 -12.25
C LEU A 386 -6.55 39.56 -13.71
N HIS A 387 -6.65 40.62 -14.49
CA HIS A 387 -6.93 40.54 -15.92
C HIS A 387 -5.61 40.73 -16.70
N TYR A 388 -5.09 39.66 -17.22
CA TYR A 388 -3.96 39.63 -18.15
C TYR A 388 -4.48 39.32 -19.56
N ASP A 389 -3.70 39.70 -20.57
CA ASP A 389 -3.93 39.22 -21.94
C ASP A 389 -3.67 37.70 -21.99
N ASP A 390 -4.62 36.94 -22.54
CA ASP A 390 -4.51 35.49 -22.67
C ASP A 390 -3.24 35.04 -23.42
N SER A 391 -2.63 35.92 -24.21
CA SER A 391 -1.41 35.63 -24.96
C SER A 391 -0.15 35.57 -24.09
N ILE A 392 -0.15 36.24 -22.93
CA ILE A 392 1.00 36.29 -22.02
C ILE A 392 0.86 35.32 -20.82
N VAL A 393 -0.33 34.80 -20.58
CA VAL A 393 -0.57 33.82 -19.50
C VAL A 393 -0.37 32.40 -19.98
N SER A 394 0.49 31.68 -19.30
CA SER A 394 0.71 30.24 -19.52
C SER A 394 -0.33 29.40 -18.81
N SER A 395 -0.57 29.71 -17.54
CA SER A 395 -1.55 29.01 -16.71
C SER A 395 -2.02 29.88 -15.56
N VAL A 396 -3.25 29.61 -15.12
CA VAL A 396 -3.81 30.19 -13.89
C VAL A 396 -4.13 29.04 -12.95
N ILE A 397 -3.47 29.01 -11.81
CA ILE A 397 -3.70 28.03 -10.76
C ILE A 397 -4.55 28.67 -9.68
N THR A 398 -5.68 28.05 -9.35
CA THR A 398 -6.56 28.53 -8.29
C THR A 398 -6.74 27.48 -7.20
N SER A 399 -7.12 27.92 -6.01
CA SER A 399 -7.44 26.99 -4.91
C SER A 399 -8.58 26.02 -5.25
N ASP A 400 -9.50 26.44 -6.13
CA ASP A 400 -10.63 25.61 -6.58
C ASP A 400 -10.18 24.54 -7.59
N THR A 401 -9.34 24.92 -8.57
CA THR A 401 -8.78 23.93 -9.52
C THR A 401 -7.94 22.86 -8.82
N LEU A 402 -7.20 23.25 -7.78
CA LEU A 402 -6.45 22.29 -6.99
C LEU A 402 -7.36 21.33 -6.22
N LYS A 403 -8.44 21.86 -5.66
CA LYS A 403 -9.45 21.06 -4.97
C LYS A 403 -10.12 20.08 -5.92
N ASP A 404 -10.51 20.52 -7.11
CA ASP A 404 -11.14 19.66 -8.13
C ASP A 404 -10.19 18.53 -8.56
N GLN A 405 -8.89 18.81 -8.72
CA GLN A 405 -7.87 17.78 -9.00
C GLN A 405 -7.75 16.78 -7.85
N MET A 406 -7.77 17.22 -6.59
CA MET A 406 -7.73 16.33 -5.43
C MET A 406 -9.00 15.49 -5.33
N ASP A 407 -10.17 16.06 -5.57
CA ASP A 407 -11.44 15.34 -5.54
C ASP A 407 -11.52 14.29 -6.67
N ALA A 408 -10.97 14.57 -7.85
CA ALA A 408 -10.82 13.62 -8.94
C ALA A 408 -9.90 12.45 -8.54
N MET A 409 -8.74 12.75 -7.98
CA MET A 409 -7.78 11.74 -7.48
C MET A 409 -8.39 10.82 -6.41
N ILE A 410 -9.25 11.37 -5.53
CA ILE A 410 -9.99 10.58 -4.53
C ILE A 410 -11.02 9.69 -5.22
N GLY A 411 -11.73 10.21 -6.23
CA GLY A 411 -12.74 9.48 -6.99
C GLY A 411 -12.19 8.19 -7.61
N GLU A 412 -11.00 8.26 -8.22
CA GLU A 412 -10.32 7.14 -8.82
C GLU A 412 -9.90 6.07 -7.82
N ASN A 413 -9.42 6.49 -6.66
CA ASN A 413 -9.00 5.57 -5.61
C ASN A 413 -10.16 4.79 -4.98
N ASN A 414 -11.40 5.25 -5.07
CA ASN A 414 -12.56 4.55 -4.54
C ASN A 414 -12.73 3.14 -5.13
N ALA A 415 -12.46 2.94 -6.41
CA ALA A 415 -12.53 1.63 -7.06
C ALA A 415 -11.51 0.65 -6.44
N ILE A 416 -10.29 1.11 -6.17
CA ILE A 416 -9.23 0.33 -5.52
C ILE A 416 -9.65 -0.03 -4.09
N ILE A 417 -10.22 0.92 -3.35
CA ILE A 417 -10.68 0.70 -1.97
C ILE A 417 -11.77 -0.36 -1.93
N TYR A 418 -12.78 -0.29 -2.81
CA TYR A 418 -13.82 -1.31 -2.89
C TYR A 418 -13.25 -2.69 -3.25
N ALA A 419 -12.29 -2.77 -4.17
CA ALA A 419 -11.61 -4.01 -4.49
C ALA A 419 -10.86 -4.58 -3.26
N LEU A 420 -10.12 -3.74 -2.53
CA LEU A 420 -9.43 -4.15 -1.29
C LEU A 420 -10.40 -4.63 -0.22
N LEU A 421 -11.54 -3.96 -0.04
CA LEU A 421 -12.59 -4.38 0.90
C LEU A 421 -13.14 -5.77 0.56
N VAL A 422 -13.42 -6.04 -0.72
CA VAL A 422 -13.92 -7.35 -1.18
C VAL A 422 -12.86 -8.44 -0.94
N ILE A 423 -11.62 -8.19 -1.30
CA ILE A 423 -10.51 -9.13 -1.09
C ILE A 423 -10.31 -9.38 0.41
N ALA A 424 -10.30 -8.34 1.23
CA ALA A 424 -10.18 -8.44 2.67
C ALA A 424 -11.30 -9.27 3.29
N ALA A 425 -12.55 -9.08 2.84
CA ALA A 425 -13.69 -9.86 3.29
C ALA A 425 -13.52 -11.35 2.96
N ILE A 426 -13.15 -11.67 1.73
CA ILE A 426 -12.93 -13.06 1.26
C ILE A 426 -11.84 -13.73 2.10
N ILE A 427 -10.70 -13.08 2.30
CA ILE A 427 -9.58 -13.62 3.07
C ILE A 427 -9.98 -13.82 4.53
N CYS A 428 -10.53 -12.79 5.15
CA CYS A 428 -10.91 -12.82 6.57
C CYS A 428 -11.98 -13.89 6.85
N ILE A 429 -13.06 -13.92 6.07
CA ILE A 429 -14.14 -14.90 6.23
C ILE A 429 -13.62 -16.32 5.98
N SER A 430 -12.82 -16.54 4.94
CA SER A 430 -12.28 -17.85 4.60
C SER A 430 -11.33 -18.38 5.66
N ALA A 431 -10.39 -17.56 6.12
CA ALA A 431 -9.44 -17.94 7.17
C ALA A 431 -10.16 -18.27 8.48
N LEU A 432 -11.09 -17.41 8.88
CA LEU A 432 -11.89 -17.62 10.10
C LEU A 432 -12.79 -18.85 9.98
N TYR A 433 -13.45 -19.05 8.84
CA TYR A 433 -14.28 -20.23 8.60
C TYR A 433 -13.46 -21.52 8.74
N ILE A 434 -12.30 -21.60 8.08
CA ILE A 434 -11.40 -22.76 8.16
C ILE A 434 -10.99 -22.99 9.61
N ALA A 435 -10.48 -21.98 10.30
CA ALA A 435 -9.97 -22.09 11.65
C ALA A 435 -11.04 -22.52 12.67
N ILE A 436 -12.23 -21.93 12.60
CA ILE A 436 -13.33 -22.25 13.51
C ILE A 436 -13.91 -23.64 13.20
N ASN A 437 -14.00 -24.00 11.89
CA ASN A 437 -14.41 -25.33 11.48
C ASN A 437 -13.47 -26.42 12.00
N LEU A 438 -12.16 -26.13 11.98
CA LEU A 438 -11.13 -26.96 12.56
C LEU A 438 -11.32 -27.10 14.07
N MET A 439 -11.60 -26.02 14.77
CA MET A 439 -11.83 -26.02 16.20
C MET A 439 -13.03 -26.88 16.61
N ILE A 440 -14.13 -26.81 15.83
CA ILE A 440 -15.32 -27.63 16.07
C ILE A 440 -14.95 -29.10 15.93
N SER A 441 -14.23 -29.49 14.87
CA SER A 441 -13.86 -30.89 14.64
C SER A 441 -12.87 -31.44 15.69
N GLU A 442 -11.95 -30.62 16.21
CA GLU A 442 -11.05 -31.00 17.33
C GLU A 442 -11.78 -31.19 18.66
N ASN A 443 -12.84 -30.44 18.86
CA ASN A 443 -13.59 -30.46 20.12
C ASN A 443 -14.90 -31.25 20.01
N THR A 444 -15.10 -32.04 18.96
CA THR A 444 -16.37 -32.78 18.77
C THR A 444 -16.72 -33.65 19.98
N ASN A 445 -15.73 -34.39 20.52
CA ASN A 445 -15.93 -35.21 21.71
C ASN A 445 -16.28 -34.40 22.96
N ASN A 446 -15.57 -33.28 23.19
CA ASN A 446 -15.88 -32.39 24.31
C ASN A 446 -17.26 -31.74 24.16
N ILE A 447 -17.64 -31.35 22.94
CA ILE A 447 -18.97 -30.80 22.62
C ILE A 447 -20.05 -31.85 22.88
N SER A 448 -19.84 -33.09 22.45
CA SER A 448 -20.79 -34.18 22.68
C SER A 448 -20.95 -34.51 24.15
N MET A 449 -19.85 -34.55 24.89
CA MET A 449 -19.88 -34.75 26.35
C MET A 449 -20.62 -33.63 27.05
N LEU A 450 -20.40 -32.36 26.68
CA LEU A 450 -21.15 -31.23 27.24
C LEU A 450 -22.64 -31.30 26.90
N LYS A 451 -23.02 -31.77 25.71
CA LYS A 451 -24.42 -31.99 25.34
C LYS A 451 -25.07 -33.08 26.17
N VAL A 452 -24.35 -34.21 26.42
CA VAL A 452 -24.84 -35.30 27.29
C VAL A 452 -25.02 -34.84 28.74
N LEU A 453 -24.14 -33.95 29.23
CA LEU A 453 -24.27 -33.33 30.54
C LEU A 453 -25.38 -32.28 30.62
N GLY A 454 -26.18 -32.09 29.55
CA GLY A 454 -27.33 -31.22 29.52
C GLY A 454 -27.01 -29.73 29.33
N TYR A 455 -25.80 -29.37 28.89
CA TYR A 455 -25.49 -27.97 28.58
C TYR A 455 -26.23 -27.50 27.34
N ASP A 456 -26.89 -26.34 27.45
CA ASP A 456 -27.58 -25.70 26.34
C ASP A 456 -26.58 -25.28 25.24
N ASN A 457 -27.03 -25.38 23.97
CA ASN A 457 -26.22 -25.01 22.78
C ASN A 457 -25.66 -23.57 22.88
N LYS A 458 -26.36 -22.63 23.49
CA LYS A 458 -25.86 -21.26 23.73
C LYS A 458 -24.64 -21.23 24.64
N LYS A 459 -24.64 -22.07 25.72
CA LYS A 459 -23.52 -22.17 26.65
C LYS A 459 -22.32 -22.87 25.98
N ILE A 460 -22.57 -23.90 25.19
CA ILE A 460 -21.53 -24.63 24.41
C ILE A 460 -20.88 -23.68 23.40
N ASN A 461 -21.68 -22.94 22.62
CA ASN A 461 -21.17 -21.95 21.67
C ASN A 461 -20.32 -20.87 22.37
N ALA A 462 -20.77 -20.39 23.53
CA ALA A 462 -20.00 -19.41 24.31
C ALA A 462 -18.68 -19.96 24.84
N MET A 463 -18.63 -21.22 25.22
CA MET A 463 -17.41 -21.87 25.73
C MET A 463 -16.42 -22.24 24.62
N VAL A 464 -16.92 -22.64 23.45
CA VAL A 464 -16.10 -23.16 22.36
C VAL A 464 -15.79 -22.08 21.32
N LEU A 465 -16.81 -21.35 20.84
CA LEU A 465 -16.62 -20.42 19.71
C LEU A 465 -16.14 -19.03 20.12
N ASN A 466 -16.62 -18.50 21.26
CA ASN A 466 -16.33 -17.12 21.64
C ASN A 466 -14.92 -16.92 22.22
N LEU A 467 -14.17 -17.99 22.47
CA LEU A 467 -12.80 -17.89 23.00
C LEU A 467 -11.85 -17.16 22.04
N ASN A 468 -12.08 -17.30 20.75
CA ASN A 468 -11.22 -16.71 19.73
C ASN A 468 -11.41 -15.18 19.59
N GLN A 469 -12.45 -14.60 20.20
CA GLN A 469 -12.66 -13.15 20.22
C GLN A 469 -11.49 -12.39 20.86
N ILE A 470 -10.73 -13.06 21.73
CA ILE A 470 -9.53 -12.47 22.35
C ILE A 470 -8.49 -12.06 21.29
N LEU A 471 -8.46 -12.75 20.14
CA LEU A 471 -7.53 -12.47 19.06
C LEU A 471 -7.95 -11.28 18.18
N LEU A 472 -9.22 -10.81 18.28
CA LEU A 472 -9.70 -9.66 17.50
C LEU A 472 -8.90 -8.41 17.81
N ILE A 473 -8.76 -8.07 19.11
CA ILE A 473 -8.08 -6.84 19.52
C ILE A 473 -6.63 -6.81 19.05
N PRO A 474 -5.75 -7.78 19.38
CA PRO A 474 -4.36 -7.75 18.93
C PRO A 474 -4.23 -7.87 17.40
N GLY A 475 -5.09 -8.62 16.72
CA GLY A 475 -5.07 -8.75 15.28
C GLY A 475 -5.42 -7.45 14.55
N ILE A 476 -6.44 -6.74 15.04
CA ILE A 476 -6.84 -5.43 14.47
C ILE A 476 -5.75 -4.38 14.75
N ILE A 477 -5.27 -4.27 15.99
CA ILE A 477 -4.23 -3.28 16.33
C ILE A 477 -2.97 -3.50 15.51
N LEU A 478 -2.49 -4.73 15.40
CA LEU A 478 -1.29 -5.04 14.62
C LEU A 478 -1.52 -4.88 13.12
N GLY A 479 -2.72 -5.17 12.62
CA GLY A 479 -3.08 -4.92 11.21
C GLY A 479 -3.03 -3.44 10.86
N ILE A 480 -3.62 -2.57 11.70
CA ILE A 480 -3.58 -1.12 11.54
C ILE A 480 -2.16 -0.58 11.68
N ALA A 481 -1.41 -1.03 12.69
CA ALA A 481 -0.02 -0.60 12.89
C ALA A 481 0.87 -0.98 11.69
N PHE A 482 0.68 -2.16 11.13
CA PHE A 482 1.44 -2.62 9.96
C PHE A 482 1.08 -1.83 8.70
N SER A 483 -0.20 -1.47 8.50
CA SER A 483 -0.61 -0.63 7.37
C SER A 483 0.02 0.77 7.43
N TYR A 484 0.11 1.36 8.63
CA TYR A 484 0.83 2.62 8.83
C TYR A 484 2.32 2.49 8.48
N PHE A 485 2.97 1.44 9.00
CA PHE A 485 4.38 1.20 8.73
C PHE A 485 4.65 0.96 7.24
N ALA A 486 3.78 0.19 6.57
CA ALA A 486 3.89 -0.08 5.13
C ALA A 486 3.75 1.20 4.30
N LEU A 487 2.77 2.06 4.61
CA LEU A 487 2.59 3.32 3.92
C LEU A 487 3.75 4.30 4.20
N ASN A 488 4.23 4.35 5.45
CA ASN A 488 5.37 5.19 5.82
C ASN A 488 6.67 4.75 5.11
N ALA A 489 6.90 3.45 4.98
CA ALA A 489 8.05 2.94 4.23
C ALA A 489 7.97 3.28 2.73
N TYR A 490 6.76 3.50 2.21
CA TYR A 490 6.52 3.85 0.82
C TYR A 490 6.52 5.38 0.57
N LYS A 491 6.49 6.19 1.61
CA LYS A 491 6.37 7.66 1.54
C LYS A 491 7.40 8.31 0.62
N THR A 492 8.68 7.95 0.75
CA THR A 492 9.78 8.54 -0.04
C THR A 492 9.64 8.16 -1.52
N SER A 493 9.40 6.88 -1.83
CA SER A 493 9.19 6.44 -3.21
C SER A 493 7.96 7.11 -3.85
N TYR A 494 6.92 7.37 -3.07
CA TYR A 494 5.75 8.09 -3.54
C TYR A 494 6.05 9.57 -3.81
N ALA A 495 6.82 10.21 -2.93
CA ALA A 495 7.19 11.63 -3.08
C ALA A 495 8.00 11.88 -4.37
N THR A 496 8.92 10.98 -4.73
CA THR A 496 9.71 11.09 -5.97
C THR A 496 8.88 10.89 -7.23
N VAL A 497 7.81 10.09 -7.14
CA VAL A 497 6.95 9.73 -8.28
C VAL A 497 5.85 10.76 -8.53
N VAL A 498 5.14 11.14 -7.48
CA VAL A 498 3.95 12.01 -7.57
C VAL A 498 4.31 13.48 -7.35
N HIS A 499 5.57 13.77 -7.01
CA HIS A 499 6.04 15.10 -6.64
C HIS A 499 5.18 15.75 -5.55
N ALA A 500 4.75 14.92 -4.58
CA ALA A 500 4.00 15.36 -3.42
C ALA A 500 4.27 14.48 -2.20
N ILE A 501 4.41 15.11 -1.03
CA ILE A 501 4.45 14.40 0.24
C ILE A 501 3.02 14.21 0.73
N ILE A 502 2.55 12.96 0.74
CA ILE A 502 1.27 12.64 1.33
C ILE A 502 1.43 12.60 2.87
N PRO A 503 0.73 13.49 3.61
CA PRO A 503 0.71 13.41 5.05
C PRO A 503 -0.03 12.14 5.49
N ILE A 504 0.66 11.24 6.19
CA ILE A 504 0.02 10.02 6.69
C ILE A 504 -0.86 10.41 7.87
N GLN A 505 -2.17 10.46 7.64
CA GLN A 505 -3.16 10.81 8.65
C GLN A 505 -4.11 9.65 8.92
N PHE A 506 -4.38 9.40 10.19
CA PHE A 506 -5.43 8.49 10.62
C PHE A 506 -6.67 9.26 11.01
N ASN A 507 -7.75 9.02 10.31
CA ASN A 507 -9.06 9.44 10.78
C ASN A 507 -9.57 8.40 11.79
N PHE A 508 -10.00 8.85 12.96
CA PHE A 508 -10.57 7.98 13.99
C PHE A 508 -11.78 7.18 13.46
N VAL A 509 -12.57 7.77 12.58
CA VAL A 509 -13.72 7.09 11.93
C VAL A 509 -13.26 5.91 11.08
N SER A 510 -12.19 6.05 10.30
CA SER A 510 -11.61 4.99 9.46
C SER A 510 -11.10 3.81 10.31
N VAL A 511 -10.52 4.09 11.47
CA VAL A 511 -10.11 3.07 12.45
C VAL A 511 -11.33 2.30 12.97
N LEU A 512 -12.42 3.00 13.32
CA LEU A 512 -13.66 2.38 13.77
C LEU A 512 -14.33 1.54 12.68
N ILE A 513 -14.36 2.03 11.43
CA ILE A 513 -14.91 1.29 10.28
C ILE A 513 -14.08 0.01 10.05
N THR A 514 -12.76 0.10 10.07
CA THR A 514 -11.87 -1.07 9.97
C THR A 514 -12.16 -2.10 11.06
N ALA A 515 -12.24 -1.68 12.30
CA ALA A 515 -12.54 -2.57 13.41
C ALA A 515 -13.95 -3.18 13.29
N GLY A 516 -14.95 -2.38 12.91
CA GLY A 516 -16.32 -2.81 12.68
C GLY A 516 -16.43 -3.84 11.55
N PHE A 517 -15.75 -3.60 10.43
CA PHE A 517 -15.71 -4.50 9.28
C PHE A 517 -15.10 -5.87 9.64
N VAL A 518 -13.96 -5.88 10.31
CA VAL A 518 -13.31 -7.14 10.73
C VAL A 518 -14.18 -7.90 11.75
N CYS A 519 -14.80 -7.18 12.68
CA CYS A 519 -15.76 -7.78 13.61
C CYS A 519 -16.95 -8.38 12.88
N LEU A 520 -17.49 -7.68 11.88
CA LEU A 520 -18.58 -8.18 11.03
C LEU A 520 -18.17 -9.49 10.33
N CYS A 521 -17.02 -9.54 9.67
CA CYS A 521 -16.50 -10.74 9.02
C CYS A 521 -16.36 -11.91 10.02
N TYR A 522 -15.89 -11.62 11.23
CA TYR A 522 -15.76 -12.61 12.30
C TYR A 522 -17.13 -13.17 12.72
N TYR A 523 -18.12 -12.32 12.97
CA TYR A 523 -19.46 -12.75 13.38
C TYR A 523 -20.22 -13.44 12.26
N VAL A 524 -20.03 -13.04 10.99
CA VAL A 524 -20.57 -13.74 9.81
C VAL A 524 -20.02 -15.18 9.75
N SER A 525 -18.71 -15.34 9.91
CA SER A 525 -18.08 -16.68 9.95
C SER A 525 -18.61 -17.52 11.10
N LEU A 526 -18.79 -16.95 12.28
CA LEU A 526 -19.41 -17.61 13.42
C LEU A 526 -20.85 -18.02 13.16
N PHE A 527 -21.64 -17.19 12.51
CA PHE A 527 -23.04 -17.47 12.22
C PHE A 527 -23.20 -18.74 11.37
N PHE A 528 -22.42 -18.87 10.30
CA PHE A 528 -22.43 -20.09 9.48
C PHE A 528 -22.01 -21.33 10.25
N LEU A 529 -21.06 -21.21 11.16
CA LEU A 529 -20.52 -22.36 11.90
C LEU A 529 -21.32 -22.74 13.14
N LYS A 530 -22.12 -21.85 13.73
CA LYS A 530 -23.06 -22.20 14.80
C LYS A 530 -24.02 -23.32 14.39
N LYS A 531 -24.50 -23.31 13.13
CA LYS A 531 -25.36 -24.38 12.58
C LYS A 531 -24.66 -25.73 12.58
N LYS A 532 -23.34 -25.79 12.37
CA LYS A 532 -22.56 -27.04 12.39
C LYS A 532 -22.44 -27.65 13.78
N VAL A 533 -22.23 -26.82 14.82
CA VAL A 533 -22.21 -27.28 16.22
C VAL A 533 -23.54 -27.91 16.63
N HIS A 534 -24.67 -27.36 16.16
CA HIS A 534 -25.99 -27.93 16.43
C HIS A 534 -26.19 -29.31 15.81
N LYS A 535 -25.60 -29.58 14.64
CA LYS A 535 -25.74 -30.84 13.89
C LYS A 535 -24.90 -31.99 14.42
N ILE A 536 -24.01 -31.75 15.40
CA ILE A 536 -23.18 -32.82 15.99
C ILE A 536 -24.09 -33.81 16.75
N ASN A 537 -24.10 -35.09 16.27
CA ASN A 537 -24.88 -36.16 16.87
C ASN A 537 -24.16 -36.72 18.10
N MET A 538 -24.85 -36.74 19.25
CA MET A 538 -24.32 -37.18 20.52
C MET A 538 -23.92 -38.66 20.52
N ALA A 539 -24.75 -39.53 19.91
CA ALA A 539 -24.53 -40.97 19.92
C ALA A 539 -23.33 -41.39 19.04
N GLU A 540 -23.22 -40.84 17.85
CA GLU A 540 -22.22 -41.19 16.86
C GLU A 540 -20.81 -40.81 17.27
N SER A 541 -20.65 -39.64 17.94
CA SER A 541 -19.34 -39.16 18.39
C SER A 541 -18.81 -39.89 19.62
N LEU A 542 -19.69 -40.49 20.42
CA LEU A 542 -19.29 -41.28 21.59
C LEU A 542 -19.01 -42.74 21.20
N MET A 543 -19.62 -43.27 20.14
CA MET A 543 -19.33 -44.62 19.61
C MET A 543 -18.02 -44.70 18.83
N SER A 544 -17.68 -43.65 18.08
CA SER A 544 -16.44 -43.60 17.30
C SER A 544 -15.14 -43.65 18.13
N ASN A 545 -15.22 -43.47 19.44
CA ASN A 545 -14.08 -43.62 20.37
C ASN A 545 -13.95 -45.04 20.98
N ARG A 546 -14.84 -45.96 20.62
CA ARG A 546 -14.76 -47.36 21.12
C ARG A 546 -14.19 -48.36 20.11
N GLU A 547 -13.99 -47.95 18.86
CA GLU A 547 -13.23 -48.66 17.84
C GLU A 547 -11.79 -48.06 17.68
#